data_5522504663d9f7687213102469816c36
#
_entry.id   5522504663d9f7687213102469816c36
#
_cell.length_a   1.000
_cell.length_b   1.000
_cell.length_c   1.000
_cell.angle_alpha   90.00
_cell.angle_beta   90.00
_cell.angle_gamma   90.00
#
_symmetry.space_group_name_H-M   'P 1'
#
loop_
_entity.id
_entity.type
_entity.pdbx_description
1 polymer ?
#
loop_
_entity_poly.entity_id
_entity_poly.type
_entity_poly.pdbx_seq_one_letter_code
_entity_poly.pdbx_strand_id
1 'polypeptide(L)'
;MSITYKEAGVDIDAGNNAIKNIKKHVQSTHNSNVLTDIGSFGGAFNFDKNKYEKPVLVSSTDGVGTKLMIAIEYEKHNTIGQCLVNHC
;
A
#
# COMPACT_ATOMS: atom_id res chain seq x y z
N MET A 1 4.49 17.01 -30.28
CA MET A 1 3.49 16.15 -29.61
C MET A 1 3.87 15.95 -28.17
N SER A 2 2.98 16.28 -27.26
CA SER A 2 3.18 16.00 -25.83
C SER A 2 2.59 14.62 -25.52
N ILE A 3 3.36 13.77 -24.88
CA ILE A 3 2.89 12.48 -24.38
C ILE A 3 2.26 12.72 -23.00
N THR A 4 1.07 12.19 -22.78
CA THR A 4 0.41 12.23 -21.47
C THR A 4 0.89 11.09 -20.59
N TYR A 5 0.72 11.20 -19.27
CA TYR A 5 1.03 10.10 -18.34
C TYR A 5 0.24 8.83 -18.68
N LYS A 6 -1.03 8.98 -19.06
CA LYS A 6 -1.89 7.86 -19.43
C LYS A 6 -1.37 7.11 -20.66
N GLU A 7 -0.95 7.84 -21.69
CA GLU A 7 -0.34 7.26 -22.89
C GLU A 7 0.99 6.54 -22.58
N ALA A 8 1.72 7.03 -21.59
CA ALA A 8 2.95 6.37 -21.09
C ALA A 8 2.67 5.19 -20.15
N GLY A 9 1.43 4.79 -19.94
CA GLY A 9 1.05 3.66 -19.09
C GLY A 9 0.78 4.02 -17.63
N VAL A 10 0.70 5.32 -17.29
CA VAL A 10 0.43 5.79 -15.93
C VAL A 10 -0.95 6.44 -15.89
N ASP A 11 -1.93 5.71 -15.40
CA ASP A 11 -3.30 6.21 -15.19
C ASP A 11 -3.45 6.75 -13.76
N ILE A 12 -3.24 8.06 -13.61
CA ILE A 12 -3.31 8.74 -12.32
C ILE A 12 -4.73 8.67 -11.73
N ASP A 13 -5.76 8.80 -12.56
CA ASP A 13 -7.16 8.75 -12.11
C ASP A 13 -7.53 7.35 -11.60
N ALA A 14 -7.08 6.30 -12.28
CA ALA A 14 -7.27 4.92 -11.82
C ALA A 14 -6.58 4.68 -10.47
N GLY A 15 -5.38 5.20 -10.28
CA GLY A 15 -4.66 5.15 -9.00
C GLY A 15 -5.41 5.87 -7.88
N ASN A 16 -5.88 7.08 -8.13
CA ASN A 16 -6.65 7.86 -7.15
C ASN A 16 -7.98 7.19 -6.79
N ASN A 17 -8.66 6.60 -7.76
CA ASN A 17 -9.89 5.84 -7.52
C ASN A 17 -9.63 4.57 -6.70
N ALA A 18 -8.54 3.86 -6.97
CA ALA A 18 -8.14 2.70 -6.18
C ALA A 18 -7.93 3.07 -4.71
N ILE A 19 -7.18 4.14 -4.42
CA ILE A 19 -6.96 4.65 -3.06
C ILE A 19 -8.29 4.99 -2.37
N LYS A 20 -9.19 5.67 -3.08
CA LYS A 20 -10.51 6.02 -2.55
C LYS A 20 -11.33 4.78 -2.20
N ASN A 21 -11.29 3.75 -3.03
CA ASN A 21 -12.07 2.53 -2.83
C ASN A 21 -11.56 1.68 -1.66
N ILE A 22 -10.24 1.64 -1.43
CA ILE A 22 -9.65 0.85 -0.34
C ILE A 22 -9.61 1.60 1.00
N LYS A 23 -9.94 2.88 1.03
CA LYS A 23 -9.77 3.74 2.21
C LYS A 23 -10.37 3.13 3.49
N LYS A 24 -11.60 2.62 3.43
CA LYS A 24 -12.25 2.00 4.60
C LYS A 24 -11.52 0.75 5.09
N HIS A 25 -11.02 -0.06 4.18
CA HIS A 25 -10.26 -1.27 4.53
C HIS A 25 -8.93 -0.91 5.19
N VAL A 26 -8.23 0.08 4.65
CA VAL A 26 -6.99 0.57 5.25
C VAL A 26 -7.25 1.15 6.64
N GLN A 27 -8.26 1.99 6.80
CA GLN A 27 -8.61 2.58 8.09
C GLN A 27 -8.99 1.53 9.14
N SER A 28 -9.56 0.39 8.73
CA SER A 28 -9.87 -0.70 9.66
C SER A 28 -8.64 -1.36 10.30
N THR A 29 -7.47 -1.20 9.71
CA THR A 29 -6.19 -1.68 10.26
C THR A 29 -5.51 -0.68 11.17
N HIS A 30 -5.98 0.57 11.20
CA HIS A 30 -5.39 1.63 12.00
C HIS A 30 -5.69 1.45 13.49
N ASN A 31 -4.73 1.82 14.32
CA ASN A 31 -4.89 1.99 15.76
C ASN A 31 -4.58 3.44 16.14
N SER A 32 -4.64 3.77 17.43
CA SER A 32 -4.39 5.11 17.93
C SER A 32 -2.98 5.67 17.66
N ASN A 33 -2.04 4.82 17.28
CA ASN A 33 -0.68 5.24 16.95
C ASN A 33 -0.53 5.70 15.49
N VAL A 34 -1.49 5.41 14.63
CA VAL A 34 -1.49 5.88 13.24
C VAL A 34 -1.97 7.33 13.21
N LEU A 35 -1.09 8.25 12.83
CA LEU A 35 -1.34 9.70 12.89
C LEU A 35 -1.75 10.30 11.55
N THR A 36 -1.50 9.63 10.45
CA THR A 36 -1.85 10.09 9.11
C THR A 36 -2.79 9.12 8.42
N ASP A 37 -3.68 9.65 7.60
CA ASP A 37 -4.57 8.85 6.76
C ASP A 37 -3.86 8.42 5.47
N ILE A 38 -4.45 7.44 4.77
CA ILE A 38 -4.00 7.01 3.45
C ILE A 38 -4.14 8.13 2.43
N GLY A 39 -3.20 8.20 1.49
CA GLY A 39 -3.17 9.20 0.44
C GLY A 39 -2.27 10.40 0.72
N SER A 40 -1.65 10.44 1.90
CA SER A 40 -0.61 11.40 2.24
C SER A 40 0.72 11.02 1.58
N PHE A 41 1.61 11.99 1.43
CA PHE A 41 2.95 11.79 0.86
C PHE A 41 3.84 10.91 1.75
N GLY A 42 3.59 10.89 3.06
CA GLY A 42 4.27 10.04 4.02
C GLY A 42 3.34 9.57 5.12
N GLY A 43 3.69 8.49 5.76
CA GLY A 43 2.99 7.96 6.93
C GLY A 43 3.65 8.39 8.23
N ALA A 44 2.85 8.83 9.20
CA ALA A 44 3.32 9.12 10.54
C ALA A 44 2.72 8.12 11.54
N PHE A 45 3.58 7.55 12.34
CA PHE A 45 3.22 6.59 13.38
C PHE A 45 3.81 7.01 14.72
N ASN A 46 2.99 7.07 15.75
CA ASN A 46 3.45 7.40 17.08
C ASN A 46 4.20 6.21 17.69
N PHE A 47 5.49 6.38 17.87
CA PHE A 47 6.35 5.37 18.47
C PHE A 47 6.44 5.56 19.98
N ASP A 48 5.94 4.59 20.74
CA ASP A 48 6.05 4.60 22.19
C ASP A 48 7.45 4.16 22.64
N LYS A 49 8.30 5.13 22.87
CA LYS A 49 9.68 4.90 23.31
C LYS A 49 9.80 4.19 24.68
N ASN A 50 8.74 4.20 25.49
CA ASN A 50 8.74 3.61 26.80
C ASN A 50 8.34 2.13 26.79
N LYS A 51 7.79 1.65 25.67
CA LYS A 51 7.35 0.27 25.51
C LYS A 51 8.50 -0.70 25.25
N TYR A 52 9.61 -0.21 24.75
CA TYR A 52 10.73 -1.04 24.31
C TYR A 52 12.06 -0.57 24.92
N GLU A 53 12.89 -1.49 25.34
CA GLU A 53 14.18 -1.19 25.96
C GLU A 53 15.22 -0.71 24.95
N LYS A 54 15.33 -1.40 23.80
CA LYS A 54 16.23 -1.06 22.70
C LYS A 54 15.51 -1.21 21.35
N PRO A 55 14.64 -0.25 21.01
CA PRO A 55 13.83 -0.39 19.82
C PRO A 55 14.66 -0.24 18.54
N VAL A 56 14.34 -1.06 17.56
CA VAL A 56 14.83 -0.96 16.19
C VAL A 56 13.61 -0.89 15.28
N LEU A 57 13.52 0.16 14.47
CA LEU A 57 12.48 0.29 13.45
C LEU A 57 12.94 -0.43 12.18
N VAL A 58 12.13 -1.36 11.73
CA VAL A 58 12.31 -2.03 10.43
C VAL A 58 11.11 -1.71 9.58
N SER A 59 11.33 -1.14 8.41
CA SER A 59 10.28 -0.90 7.42
C SER A 59 10.67 -1.52 6.10
N SER A 60 9.68 -2.07 5.42
CA SER A 60 9.87 -2.69 4.12
C SER A 60 8.69 -2.38 3.23
N THR A 61 8.96 -2.17 1.96
CA THR A 61 7.94 -2.01 0.93
C THR A 61 8.38 -2.78 -0.29
N ASP A 62 7.45 -3.48 -0.91
CA ASP A 62 7.71 -4.21 -2.16
C ASP A 62 6.42 -4.43 -2.93
N GLY A 63 6.55 -4.96 -4.14
CA GLY A 63 5.45 -5.45 -4.96
C GLY A 63 5.33 -6.97 -4.86
N VAL A 64 4.27 -7.51 -5.46
CA VAL A 64 4.04 -8.97 -5.49
C VAL A 64 4.99 -9.67 -6.46
N GLY A 65 5.50 -8.98 -7.48
CA GLY A 65 6.32 -9.55 -8.54
C GLY A 65 5.48 -10.22 -9.63
N THR A 66 6.07 -11.22 -10.31
CA THR A 66 5.48 -11.88 -11.49
C THR A 66 4.19 -12.66 -11.18
N LYS A 67 3.96 -13.05 -9.93
CA LYS A 67 2.70 -13.69 -9.50
C LYS A 67 1.48 -12.81 -9.78
N LEU A 68 1.64 -11.48 -9.79
CA LEU A 68 0.57 -10.55 -10.16
C LEU A 68 0.07 -10.77 -11.59
N MET A 69 0.95 -11.10 -12.53
CA MET A 69 0.58 -11.41 -13.91
C MET A 69 -0.33 -12.65 -13.98
N ILE A 70 -0.03 -13.66 -13.18
CA ILE A 70 -0.86 -14.87 -13.07
C ILE A 70 -2.23 -14.53 -12.48
N ALA A 71 -2.26 -13.72 -11.44
CA ALA A 71 -3.51 -13.28 -10.82
C ALA A 71 -4.40 -12.52 -11.80
N ILE A 72 -3.82 -11.67 -12.64
CA ILE A 72 -4.54 -10.93 -13.69
C ILE A 72 -5.06 -11.89 -14.76
N GLU A 73 -4.24 -12.81 -15.25
CA GLU A 73 -4.60 -13.75 -16.29
C GLU A 73 -5.76 -14.69 -15.88
N TYR A 74 -5.75 -15.15 -14.64
CA TYR A 74 -6.80 -16.02 -14.09
C TYR A 74 -7.93 -15.24 -13.36
N GLU A 75 -7.89 -13.92 -13.42
CA GLU A 75 -8.88 -13.04 -12.75
C GLU A 75 -9.09 -13.37 -11.27
N LYS A 76 -8.03 -13.81 -10.58
CA LYS A 76 -8.06 -14.18 -9.17
C LYS A 76 -7.27 -13.19 -8.32
N HIS A 77 -7.98 -12.28 -7.67
CA HIS A 77 -7.38 -11.16 -6.95
C HIS A 77 -7.52 -11.24 -5.42
N ASN A 78 -8.32 -12.16 -4.90
CA ASN A 78 -8.67 -12.22 -3.49
C ASN A 78 -7.60 -12.83 -2.56
N THR A 79 -6.51 -13.35 -3.11
CA THR A 79 -5.43 -13.97 -2.33
C THR A 79 -4.07 -13.31 -2.51
N ILE A 80 -3.90 -12.52 -3.56
CA ILE A 80 -2.59 -11.96 -3.93
C ILE A 80 -2.04 -10.96 -2.90
N GLY A 81 -2.91 -10.25 -2.18
CA GLY A 81 -2.52 -9.34 -1.12
C GLY A 81 -1.84 -10.01 0.06
N GLN A 82 -2.20 -11.26 0.36
CA GLN A 82 -1.53 -12.06 1.40
C GLN A 82 -0.06 -12.33 1.04
N CYS A 83 0.21 -12.58 -0.24
CA CYS A 83 1.58 -12.76 -0.74
C CYS A 83 2.42 -11.50 -0.54
N LEU A 84 1.84 -10.32 -0.81
CA LEU A 84 2.51 -9.03 -0.61
C LEU A 84 2.86 -8.80 0.87
N VAL A 85 1.88 -8.93 1.77
CA VAL A 85 2.06 -8.67 3.20
C VAL A 85 3.06 -9.65 3.83
N ASN A 86 3.00 -10.92 3.46
CA ASN A 86 3.93 -11.92 3.99
C ASN A 86 5.36 -11.74 3.47
N HIS A 87 5.54 -11.12 2.32
CA HIS A 87 6.85 -10.84 1.74
C HIS A 87 7.52 -9.62 2.37
N CYS A 88 6.74 -8.58 2.63
CA CYS A 88 7.23 -7.38 3.29
C CYS A 88 7.44 -7.59 4.79
#